data_2e2ef2a72a7ec18e70ace8b0116ee9af
#
_entry.id   2e2ef2a72a7ec18e70ace8b0116ee9af
#
_cell.length_a   1.000
_cell.length_b   1.000
_cell.length_c   1.000
_cell.angle_alpha   90.00
_cell.angle_beta   90.00
_cell.angle_gamma   90.00
#
_symmetry.space_group_name_H-M   'P 1'
#
loop_
_entity.id
_entity.type
_entity.pdbx_description
1 polymer ?
#
loop_
_entity_poly.entity_id
_entity_poly.type
_entity_poly.pdbx_seq_one_letter_code
_entity_poly.pdbx_strand_id
1 'polypeptide(L)'
;DKAGQLVLDLLKEAGIMRLDLVFAAVVTAFGNVIFLCIALFVVTLAKLFLTFVIAVGPLFVLCLAWRPTARFFDSWLSMVLNAVVLTWFAFFALGLSAYMGDALVQAIQDQGGFLGPAFNVVGEALKYCVVMILMAIICFQAPSLASALTGGAAVQQGIQMMQNAMMV
;
A
#
# COMPACT_ATOMS: atom_id res chain seq x y z
N ASP A 1 14.14 5.05 -6.35
CA ASP A 1 12.89 4.55 -6.93
C ASP A 1 13.09 4.37 -8.44
N LYS A 2 13.23 3.10 -8.91
CA LYS A 2 13.56 2.78 -10.31
C LYS A 2 12.49 3.28 -11.28
N ALA A 3 11.22 3.29 -10.88
CA ALA A 3 10.14 3.83 -11.71
C ALA A 3 10.24 5.35 -11.88
N GLY A 4 10.69 6.08 -10.87
CA GLY A 4 10.96 7.51 -10.96
C GLY A 4 12.15 7.83 -11.87
N GLN A 5 13.20 7.02 -11.83
CA GLN A 5 14.35 7.17 -12.73
C GLN A 5 13.96 6.90 -14.18
N LEU A 6 13.11 5.90 -14.42
CA LEU A 6 12.61 5.58 -15.75
C LEU A 6 11.80 6.73 -16.35
N VAL A 7 10.96 7.39 -15.55
CA VAL A 7 10.22 8.60 -15.98
C VAL A 7 11.19 9.72 -16.39
N LEU A 8 12.26 9.94 -15.62
CA LEU A 8 13.27 10.94 -15.95
C LEU A 8 14.06 10.60 -17.22
N ASP A 9 14.37 9.33 -17.45
CA ASP A 9 15.06 8.87 -18.64
C ASP A 9 14.14 8.98 -19.87
N LEU A 10 12.85 8.63 -19.74
CA LEU A 10 11.85 8.86 -20.79
C LEU A 10 11.73 10.32 -21.18
N LEU A 11 11.73 11.24 -20.21
CA LEU A 11 11.65 12.69 -20.46
C LEU A 11 12.92 13.25 -21.09
N LYS A 12 14.12 12.69 -20.76
CA LYS A 12 15.39 13.12 -21.36
C LYS A 12 15.57 12.65 -22.80
N GLU A 13 15.07 11.45 -23.11
CA GLU A 13 15.19 10.82 -24.44
C GLU A 13 14.09 11.30 -25.40
N ALA A 14 12.94 11.71 -24.86
CA ALA A 14 11.88 12.36 -25.61
C ALA A 14 12.32 13.79 -25.98
N GLY A 15 13.13 13.93 -27.03
CA GLY A 15 13.27 15.23 -27.67
C GLY A 15 11.86 15.78 -27.99
N ILE A 16 11.75 17.13 -28.04
CA ILE A 16 10.50 17.93 -28.19
C ILE A 16 9.52 17.43 -29.29
N MET A 17 9.92 16.46 -30.10
CA MET A 17 9.13 15.91 -31.22
C MET A 17 8.39 14.58 -30.94
N ARG A 18 8.51 13.95 -29.76
CA ARG A 18 7.86 12.67 -29.47
C ARG A 18 6.88 12.80 -28.29
N LEU A 19 5.72 13.37 -28.58
CA LEU A 19 4.61 13.56 -27.63
C LEU A 19 4.11 12.22 -27.02
N ASP A 20 4.25 11.14 -27.75
CA ASP A 20 3.89 9.79 -27.34
C ASP A 20 4.71 9.28 -26.13
N LEU A 21 6.02 9.53 -26.13
CA LEU A 21 6.91 9.17 -25.00
C LEU A 21 6.63 10.03 -23.76
N VAL A 22 6.36 11.32 -23.97
CA VAL A 22 5.96 12.22 -22.89
C VAL A 22 4.65 11.76 -22.26
N PHE A 23 3.68 11.37 -23.08
CA PHE A 23 2.41 10.85 -22.59
C PHE A 23 2.59 9.55 -21.79
N ALA A 24 3.39 8.60 -22.30
CA ALA A 24 3.71 7.36 -21.59
C ALA A 24 4.38 7.64 -20.23
N ALA A 25 5.34 8.58 -20.18
CA ALA A 25 6.01 8.98 -18.95
C ALA A 25 5.03 9.58 -17.91
N VAL A 26 4.13 10.45 -18.35
CA VAL A 26 3.12 11.07 -17.48
C VAL A 26 2.15 10.01 -16.92
N VAL A 27 1.68 9.09 -17.75
CA VAL A 27 0.77 8.00 -17.32
C VAL A 27 1.45 7.09 -16.30
N THR A 28 2.71 6.70 -16.55
CA THR A 28 3.49 5.87 -15.62
C THR A 28 3.73 6.59 -14.30
N ALA A 29 4.13 7.87 -14.35
CA ALA A 29 4.35 8.69 -13.16
C ALA A 29 3.07 8.83 -12.33
N PHE A 30 1.93 9.05 -12.96
CA PHE A 30 0.64 9.20 -12.27
C PHE A 30 0.25 7.94 -11.50
N GLY A 31 0.32 6.76 -12.14
CA GLY A 31 0.05 5.49 -11.48
C GLY A 31 0.99 5.23 -10.29
N ASN A 32 2.28 5.50 -10.47
CA ASN A 32 3.29 5.31 -9.43
C ASN A 32 3.09 6.26 -8.24
N VAL A 33 2.79 7.55 -8.49
CA VAL A 33 2.55 8.54 -7.43
C VAL A 33 1.34 8.18 -6.58
N ILE A 34 0.22 7.78 -7.20
CA ILE A 34 -0.99 7.36 -6.47
C ILE A 34 -0.68 6.17 -5.58
N PHE A 35 -0.02 5.15 -6.13
CA PHE A 35 0.35 3.97 -5.36
C PHE A 35 1.28 4.31 -4.18
N LEU A 36 2.34 5.10 -4.41
CA LEU A 36 3.28 5.49 -3.36
C LEU A 36 2.61 6.31 -2.25
N CYS A 37 1.73 7.24 -2.58
CA CYS A 37 0.99 8.02 -1.59
C CYS A 37 0.16 7.11 -0.67
N ILE A 38 -0.58 6.16 -1.23
CA ILE A 38 -1.41 5.25 -0.46
C ILE A 38 -0.54 4.28 0.35
N ALA A 39 0.50 3.72 -0.24
CA ALA A 39 1.42 2.80 0.43
C ALA A 39 2.13 3.47 1.61
N LEU A 40 2.66 4.69 1.43
CA LEU A 40 3.30 5.47 2.50
C LEU A 40 2.31 5.80 3.62
N PHE A 41 1.08 6.15 3.27
CA PHE A 41 0.02 6.40 4.26
C PHE A 41 -0.25 5.16 5.10
N VAL A 42 -0.43 3.99 4.48
CA VAL A 42 -0.69 2.73 5.20
C VAL A 42 0.50 2.32 6.07
N VAL A 43 1.74 2.43 5.55
CA VAL A 43 2.96 2.13 6.33
C VAL A 43 3.09 3.06 7.54
N THR A 44 2.80 4.35 7.37
CA THR A 44 2.87 5.33 8.45
C THR A 44 1.81 5.03 9.51
N LEU A 45 0.58 4.75 9.11
CA LEU A 45 -0.48 4.32 10.04
C LEU A 45 -0.10 3.06 10.81
N ALA A 46 0.41 2.04 10.11
CA ALA A 46 0.84 0.79 10.74
C ALA A 46 1.92 1.03 11.79
N LYS A 47 2.93 1.84 11.47
CA LYS A 47 4.02 2.19 12.41
C LYS A 47 3.51 3.01 13.60
N LEU A 48 2.69 4.01 13.38
CA LEU A 48 2.10 4.81 14.47
C LEU A 48 1.27 3.93 15.39
N PHE A 49 0.41 3.09 14.81
CA PHE A 49 -0.44 2.19 15.56
C PHE A 49 0.38 1.20 16.40
N LEU A 50 1.40 0.59 15.81
CA LEU A 50 2.31 -0.32 16.50
C LEU A 50 3.06 0.37 17.64
N THR A 51 3.56 1.58 17.42
CA THR A 51 4.27 2.36 18.45
C THR A 51 3.34 2.69 19.61
N PHE A 52 2.11 3.12 19.35
CA PHE A 52 1.11 3.39 20.39
C PHE A 52 0.81 2.15 21.23
N VAL A 53 0.54 1.04 20.56
CA VAL A 53 0.14 -0.21 21.22
C VAL A 53 1.27 -0.76 22.07
N ILE A 54 2.53 -0.68 21.62
CA ILE A 54 3.71 -1.08 22.39
C ILE A 54 3.92 -0.13 23.58
N ALA A 55 3.77 1.17 23.41
CA ALA A 55 3.96 2.15 24.48
C ALA A 55 3.00 1.92 25.68
N VAL A 56 1.79 1.47 25.41
CA VAL A 56 0.77 1.17 26.43
C VAL A 56 0.90 -0.28 26.96
N GLY A 57 1.72 -1.11 26.32
CA GLY A 57 1.94 -2.53 26.63
C GLY A 57 2.17 -2.86 28.09
N PRO A 58 3.08 -2.18 28.80
CA PRO A 58 3.35 -2.46 30.22
C PRO A 58 2.12 -2.37 31.12
N LEU A 59 1.19 -1.45 30.80
CA LEU A 59 -0.07 -1.30 31.54
C LEU A 59 -0.98 -2.52 31.35
N PHE A 60 -1.09 -3.03 30.11
CA PHE A 60 -1.91 -4.21 29.82
C PHE A 60 -1.32 -5.51 30.35
N VAL A 61 0.02 -5.61 30.44
CA VAL A 61 0.70 -6.73 31.09
C VAL A 61 0.36 -6.77 32.59
N LEU A 62 0.28 -5.62 33.26
CA LEU A 62 -0.15 -5.54 34.65
C LEU A 62 -1.60 -6.00 34.84
N CYS A 63 -2.46 -5.84 33.83
CA CYS A 63 -3.84 -6.32 33.88
C CYS A 63 -3.95 -7.85 33.93
N LEU A 64 -2.92 -8.60 33.55
CA LEU A 64 -2.87 -10.06 33.75
C LEU A 64 -2.82 -10.50 35.22
N ALA A 65 -2.36 -9.65 36.11
CA ALA A 65 -2.28 -9.97 37.53
C ALA A 65 -3.66 -10.19 38.20
N TRP A 66 -4.73 -9.69 37.57
CA TRP A 66 -6.08 -9.81 38.11
C TRP A 66 -7.07 -10.38 37.09
N ARG A 67 -7.71 -11.51 37.42
CA ARG A 67 -8.64 -12.24 36.54
C ARG A 67 -9.71 -11.39 35.84
N PRO A 68 -10.39 -10.42 36.49
CA PRO A 68 -11.39 -9.56 35.81
C PRO A 68 -10.82 -8.70 34.71
N THR A 69 -9.54 -8.30 34.81
CA THR A 69 -8.86 -7.39 33.88
C THR A 69 -8.11 -8.12 32.76
N ALA A 70 -8.00 -9.44 32.79
CA ALA A 70 -7.32 -10.24 31.78
C ALA A 70 -7.88 -10.03 30.37
N ARG A 71 -9.18 -9.73 30.22
CA ARG A 71 -9.80 -9.41 28.91
C ARG A 71 -9.17 -8.20 28.22
N PHE A 72 -8.64 -7.25 28.96
CA PHE A 72 -7.99 -6.08 28.39
C PHE A 72 -6.66 -6.45 27.75
N PHE A 73 -5.95 -7.41 28.33
CA PHE A 73 -4.72 -7.95 27.75
C PHE A 73 -5.01 -8.69 26.43
N ASP A 74 -6.05 -9.53 26.36
CA ASP A 74 -6.44 -10.24 25.15
C ASP A 74 -6.81 -9.28 24.02
N SER A 75 -7.53 -8.20 24.34
CA SER A 75 -7.87 -7.14 23.38
C SER A 75 -6.65 -6.39 22.89
N TRP A 76 -5.73 -6.07 23.79
CA TRP A 76 -4.45 -5.43 23.46
C TRP A 76 -3.59 -6.35 22.58
N LEU A 77 -3.48 -7.63 22.89
CA LEU A 77 -2.74 -8.60 22.10
C LEU A 77 -3.29 -8.70 20.67
N SER A 78 -4.62 -8.71 20.52
CA SER A 78 -5.28 -8.67 19.21
C SER A 78 -4.91 -7.41 18.42
N MET A 79 -4.84 -6.25 19.07
CA MET A 79 -4.38 -5.00 18.44
C MET A 79 -2.92 -5.07 17.99
N VAL A 80 -2.03 -5.64 18.79
CA VAL A 80 -0.62 -5.86 18.42
C VAL A 80 -0.53 -6.73 17.18
N LEU A 81 -1.23 -7.88 17.16
CA LEU A 81 -1.24 -8.79 16.03
C LEU A 81 -1.76 -8.10 14.77
N ASN A 82 -2.84 -7.32 14.89
CA ASN A 82 -3.39 -6.56 13.77
C ASN A 82 -2.36 -5.57 13.19
N ALA A 83 -1.66 -4.82 14.04
CA ALA A 83 -0.62 -3.88 13.61
C ALA A 83 0.56 -4.58 12.91
N VAL A 84 0.98 -5.75 13.40
CA VAL A 84 2.05 -6.56 12.80
C VAL A 84 1.62 -7.08 11.42
N VAL A 85 0.42 -7.67 11.31
CA VAL A 85 -0.12 -8.18 10.04
C VAL A 85 -0.27 -7.05 9.03
N LEU A 86 -0.78 -5.88 9.44
CA LEU A 86 -0.88 -4.70 8.59
C LEU A 86 0.49 -4.25 8.07
N THR A 87 1.50 -4.26 8.92
CA THR A 87 2.88 -3.93 8.53
C THR A 87 3.42 -4.91 7.49
N TRP A 88 3.16 -6.19 7.64
CA TRP A 88 3.55 -7.22 6.66
C TRP A 88 2.87 -7.01 5.30
N PHE A 89 1.56 -6.75 5.29
CA PHE A 89 0.85 -6.45 4.04
C PHE A 89 1.42 -5.22 3.34
N ALA A 90 1.74 -4.16 4.08
CA ALA A 90 2.32 -2.95 3.53
C ALA A 90 3.69 -3.21 2.89
N PHE A 91 4.58 -3.94 3.55
CA PHE A 91 5.88 -4.30 2.98
C PHE A 91 5.76 -5.25 1.80
N PHE A 92 4.84 -6.21 1.84
CA PHE A 92 4.58 -7.11 0.72
C PHE A 92 4.10 -6.33 -0.51
N ALA A 93 3.17 -5.39 -0.34
CA ALA A 93 2.70 -4.53 -1.43
C ALA A 93 3.82 -3.68 -2.02
N LEU A 94 4.70 -3.10 -1.18
CA LEU A 94 5.87 -2.35 -1.64
C LEU A 94 6.87 -3.24 -2.40
N GLY A 95 7.13 -4.44 -1.93
CA GLY A 95 7.99 -5.41 -2.63
C GLY A 95 7.44 -5.81 -3.99
N LEU A 96 6.13 -6.07 -4.06
CA LEU A 96 5.47 -6.41 -5.31
C LEU A 96 5.48 -5.24 -6.30
N SER A 97 5.30 -4.00 -5.83
CA SER A 97 5.39 -2.82 -6.70
C SER A 97 6.79 -2.61 -7.28
N ALA A 98 7.83 -2.91 -6.52
CA ALA A 98 9.21 -2.86 -7.00
C ALA A 98 9.45 -3.92 -8.09
N TYR A 99 8.97 -5.14 -7.89
CA TYR A 99 9.04 -6.21 -8.88
C TYR A 99 8.30 -5.85 -10.18
N MET A 100 7.10 -5.27 -10.08
CA MET A 100 6.35 -4.82 -11.25
C MET A 100 7.05 -3.68 -11.99
N GLY A 101 7.74 -2.78 -11.26
CA GLY A 101 8.58 -1.74 -11.87
C GLY A 101 9.73 -2.32 -12.68
N ASP A 102 10.42 -3.34 -12.14
CA ASP A 102 11.51 -4.04 -12.86
C ASP A 102 10.97 -4.78 -14.10
N ALA A 103 9.81 -5.43 -13.99
CA ALA A 103 9.18 -6.11 -15.12
C ALA A 103 8.79 -5.14 -16.26
N LEU A 104 8.31 -3.93 -15.93
CA LEU A 104 8.03 -2.90 -16.92
C LEU A 104 9.31 -2.45 -17.65
N VAL A 105 10.40 -2.21 -16.92
CA VAL A 105 11.68 -1.83 -17.52
C VAL A 105 12.16 -2.89 -18.48
N GLN A 106 12.09 -4.16 -18.10
CA GLN A 106 12.47 -5.28 -18.96
C GLN A 106 11.59 -5.38 -20.21
N ALA A 107 10.26 -5.25 -20.07
CA ALA A 107 9.34 -5.29 -21.19
C ALA A 107 9.61 -4.18 -22.22
N ILE A 108 10.00 -2.99 -21.78
CA ILE A 108 10.39 -1.88 -22.66
C ILE A 108 11.73 -2.18 -23.35
N GLN A 109 12.70 -2.74 -22.64
CA GLN A 109 14.01 -3.08 -23.19
C GLN A 109 13.91 -4.20 -24.23
N ASP A 110 13.12 -5.24 -23.97
CA ASP A 110 12.91 -6.38 -24.88
C ASP A 110 12.22 -5.98 -26.19
N GLN A 111 11.43 -4.92 -26.18
CA GLN A 111 10.75 -4.37 -27.37
C GLN A 111 11.61 -3.40 -28.19
N GLY A 112 12.92 -3.35 -27.92
CA GLY A 112 13.86 -2.50 -28.67
C GLY A 112 14.12 -1.15 -28.00
N GLY A 113 13.79 -1.03 -26.73
CA GLY A 113 13.97 0.19 -25.93
C GLY A 113 13.03 1.32 -26.33
N PHE A 114 13.41 2.54 -26.01
CA PHE A 114 12.62 3.74 -26.31
C PHE A 114 12.55 4.11 -27.78
N LEU A 115 13.32 3.45 -28.64
CA LEU A 115 13.32 3.62 -30.11
C LEU A 115 12.34 2.68 -30.82
N GLY A 116 11.68 1.78 -30.08
CA GLY A 116 10.65 0.90 -30.60
C GLY A 116 9.39 1.64 -31.08
N PRO A 117 8.42 0.96 -31.74
CA PRO A 117 7.19 1.59 -32.20
C PRO A 117 6.46 2.18 -30.98
N ALA A 118 6.23 3.50 -31.02
CA ALA A 118 5.68 4.31 -29.94
C ALA A 118 4.38 3.78 -29.34
N PHE A 119 3.59 3.10 -30.15
CA PHE A 119 2.33 2.48 -29.73
C PHE A 119 2.51 1.39 -28.67
N ASN A 120 3.58 0.60 -28.76
CA ASN A 120 3.87 -0.46 -27.79
C ASN A 120 4.29 0.11 -26.43
N VAL A 121 5.06 1.21 -26.41
CA VAL A 121 5.50 1.88 -25.17
C VAL A 121 4.32 2.46 -24.39
N VAL A 122 3.39 3.10 -25.08
CA VAL A 122 2.15 3.63 -24.47
C VAL A 122 1.28 2.50 -23.93
N GLY A 123 1.16 1.38 -24.68
CA GLY A 123 0.41 0.21 -24.24
C GLY A 123 0.97 -0.39 -22.93
N GLU A 124 2.28 -0.54 -22.83
CA GLU A 124 2.94 -1.06 -21.61
C GLU A 124 2.81 -0.06 -20.45
N ALA A 125 2.94 1.25 -20.70
CA ALA A 125 2.73 2.27 -19.68
C ALA A 125 1.29 2.27 -19.12
N LEU A 126 0.29 2.07 -19.97
CA LEU A 126 -1.10 1.95 -19.54
C LEU A 126 -1.34 0.68 -18.70
N LYS A 127 -0.83 -0.47 -19.12
CA LYS A 127 -0.90 -1.70 -18.33
C LYS A 127 -0.29 -1.51 -16.95
N TYR A 128 0.89 -0.91 -16.88
CA TYR A 128 1.56 -0.59 -15.62
C TYR A 128 0.71 0.32 -14.74
N CYS A 129 0.16 1.40 -15.30
CA CYS A 129 -0.70 2.32 -14.56
C CYS A 129 -1.92 1.62 -13.96
N VAL A 130 -2.61 0.77 -14.75
CA VAL A 130 -3.76 -0.02 -14.26
C VAL A 130 -3.36 -0.95 -13.12
N VAL A 131 -2.25 -1.66 -13.26
CA VAL A 131 -1.75 -2.56 -12.22
C VAL A 131 -1.40 -1.79 -10.94
N MET A 132 -0.74 -0.63 -11.05
CA MET A 132 -0.42 0.21 -9.90
C MET A 132 -1.66 0.75 -9.18
N ILE A 133 -2.71 1.12 -9.92
CA ILE A 133 -3.99 1.54 -9.35
C ILE A 133 -4.67 0.36 -8.63
N LEU A 134 -4.68 -0.84 -9.21
CA LEU A 134 -5.21 -2.04 -8.55
C LEU A 134 -4.44 -2.36 -7.26
N MET A 135 -3.11 -2.26 -7.29
CA MET A 135 -2.27 -2.43 -6.11
C MET A 135 -2.55 -1.36 -5.04
N ALA A 136 -2.82 -0.13 -5.45
CA ALA A 136 -3.22 0.96 -4.53
C ALA A 136 -4.54 0.64 -3.83
N ILE A 137 -5.53 0.10 -4.55
CA ILE A 137 -6.83 -0.32 -3.99
C ILE A 137 -6.64 -1.46 -2.98
N ILE A 138 -5.83 -2.47 -3.32
CA ILE A 138 -5.51 -3.59 -2.41
C ILE A 138 -4.81 -3.07 -1.15
N CYS A 139 -3.86 -2.16 -1.30
CA CYS A 139 -3.13 -1.55 -0.19
C CYS A 139 -4.08 -0.74 0.72
N PHE A 140 -5.05 -0.03 0.14
CA PHE A 140 -6.07 0.69 0.90
C PHE A 140 -7.00 -0.25 1.70
N GLN A 141 -7.21 -1.47 1.22
CA GLN A 141 -7.99 -2.50 1.92
C GLN A 141 -7.17 -3.26 2.99
N ALA A 142 -5.85 -3.09 3.03
CA ALA A 142 -4.97 -3.80 3.96
C ALA A 142 -5.39 -3.70 5.44
N PRO A 143 -5.84 -2.54 5.97
CA PRO A 143 -6.31 -2.44 7.36
C PRO A 143 -7.53 -3.33 7.64
N SER A 144 -8.48 -3.43 6.71
CA SER A 144 -9.68 -4.26 6.88
C SER A 144 -9.34 -5.75 6.79
N LEU A 145 -8.42 -6.13 5.91
CA LEU A 145 -7.93 -7.50 5.80
C LEU A 145 -7.14 -7.93 7.05
N ALA A 146 -6.28 -7.06 7.56
CA ALA A 146 -5.53 -7.32 8.79
C ALA A 146 -6.48 -7.53 9.98
N SER A 147 -7.50 -6.70 10.13
CA SER A 147 -8.51 -6.84 11.19
C SER A 147 -9.34 -8.13 11.05
N ALA A 148 -9.67 -8.53 9.84
CA ALA A 148 -10.40 -9.78 9.57
C ALA A 148 -9.56 -11.01 9.95
N LEU A 149 -8.25 -11.00 9.67
CA LEU A 149 -7.34 -12.11 9.99
C LEU A 149 -7.04 -12.25 11.48
N THR A 150 -7.02 -11.12 12.21
CA THR A 150 -6.70 -11.12 13.65
C THR A 150 -7.93 -11.22 14.55
N GLY A 151 -9.07 -11.59 14.00
CA GLY A 151 -10.31 -11.78 14.77
C GLY A 151 -10.99 -10.46 15.17
N GLY A 152 -10.84 -9.42 14.36
CA GLY A 152 -11.32 -8.06 14.57
C GLY A 152 -12.85 -7.87 14.67
N ALA A 153 -13.59 -8.90 15.10
CA ALA A 153 -15.00 -8.81 15.42
C ALA A 153 -15.31 -7.69 16.45
N ALA A 154 -14.39 -7.41 17.36
CA ALA A 154 -14.56 -6.38 18.38
C ALA A 154 -14.61 -4.94 17.80
N VAL A 155 -13.84 -4.66 16.76
CA VAL A 155 -13.82 -3.34 16.12
C VAL A 155 -15.07 -3.13 15.25
N GLN A 156 -15.51 -4.17 14.54
CA GLN A 156 -16.76 -4.11 13.76
C GLN A 156 -17.99 -3.99 14.64
N GLN A 157 -18.03 -4.67 15.79
CA GLN A 157 -19.10 -4.50 16.77
C GLN A 157 -19.13 -3.07 17.36
N GLY A 158 -17.96 -2.47 17.62
CA GLY A 158 -17.87 -1.09 18.07
C GLY A 158 -18.39 -0.10 17.02
N ILE A 159 -18.07 -0.30 15.75
CA ILE A 159 -18.57 0.54 14.64
C ILE A 159 -20.09 0.35 14.46
N GLN A 160 -20.59 -0.88 14.54
CA GLN A 160 -22.02 -1.16 14.47
C GLN A 160 -22.81 -0.56 15.65
N MET A 161 -22.24 -0.63 16.86
CA MET A 161 -22.85 0.05 18.02
C MET A 161 -22.89 1.57 17.85
N MET A 162 -21.85 2.19 17.33
CA MET A 162 -21.84 3.63 17.03
C MET A 162 -22.84 3.99 15.92
N GLN A 163 -22.94 3.19 14.87
CA GLN A 163 -23.93 3.41 13.81
C GLN A 163 -25.36 3.24 14.32
N ASN A 164 -25.61 2.24 15.14
CA ASN A 164 -26.93 2.05 15.75
C ASN A 164 -27.29 3.17 16.75
N ALA A 165 -26.30 3.70 17.48
CA ALA A 165 -26.50 4.84 18.39
C ALA A 165 -26.76 6.18 17.67
N MET A 166 -26.27 6.32 16.42
CA MET A 166 -26.53 7.49 15.59
C MET A 166 -27.85 7.43 14.81
N MET A 167 -28.49 6.25 14.76
CA MET A 167 -29.79 6.06 14.08
C MET A 167 -30.98 6.10 15.03
N VAL A 168 -30.76 6.32 16.33
CA VAL A 168 -31.79 6.59 17.35
C VAL A 168 -31.80 8.06 17.71
#